data_38d751686a2e184c56d6ca2eb75ee553
#
_entry.id   38d751686a2e184c56d6ca2eb75ee553
#
_cell.length_a   1.000
_cell.length_b   1.000
_cell.length_c   1.000
_cell.angle_alpha   90.00
_cell.angle_beta   90.00
_cell.angle_gamma   90.00
#
_symmetry.space_group_name_H-M   'P 1'
#
loop_
_entity.id
_entity.type
_entity.pdbx_description
1 polymer ?
#
loop_
_entity_poly.entity_id
_entity_poly.type
_entity_poly.pdbx_seq_one_letter_code
_entity_poly.pdbx_strand_id
1 'polypeptide(L)'
;MLLYRQTIEDFGLYAGAELSDAQMLALNTAASKMSAKMRAVRIVASSSVSKNDLEQRLIHKGETPMAAKEAVDWMSDMQLLDDRVTAEQIVHRCIAKGYGLARAKQALFEKRIPKEYWQDALADYPDQEDAIVQYLTAHRHDLAESRGMKRTIDALIRKGHSYHNIRRALEQMALDADDLLED
;
A
#
# COMPACT_ATOMS: atom_id res chain seq x y z
N MET A 1 23.70 4.26 -22.70
CA MET A 1 23.19 5.23 -21.71
C MET A 1 22.02 5.99 -22.34
N LEU A 2 20.90 6.14 -21.65
CA LEU A 2 19.78 6.97 -22.10
C LEU A 2 19.92 8.35 -21.48
N LEU A 3 19.94 9.40 -22.29
CA LEU A 3 19.97 10.78 -21.80
C LEU A 3 18.61 11.42 -21.98
N TYR A 4 18.14 12.11 -20.95
CA TYR A 4 16.96 12.95 -21.01
C TYR A 4 17.31 14.33 -21.56
N ARG A 5 16.36 14.98 -22.20
CA ARG A 5 16.55 16.29 -22.83
C ARG A 5 17.16 17.31 -21.86
N GLN A 6 16.67 17.37 -20.64
CA GLN A 6 17.20 18.26 -19.62
C GLN A 6 18.70 18.01 -19.36
N THR A 7 19.11 16.74 -19.25
CA THR A 7 20.55 16.42 -19.06
C THR A 7 21.41 16.84 -20.25
N ILE A 8 20.88 16.74 -21.47
CA ILE A 8 21.59 17.21 -22.70
C ILE A 8 21.77 18.72 -22.66
N GLU A 9 20.73 19.46 -22.28
CA GLU A 9 20.74 20.92 -22.16
C GLU A 9 21.68 21.39 -21.04
N ASP A 10 21.60 20.78 -19.85
CA ASP A 10 22.42 21.14 -18.68
C ASP A 10 23.92 20.96 -18.92
N PHE A 11 24.29 19.96 -19.71
CA PHE A 11 25.69 19.67 -20.07
C PHE A 11 26.12 20.28 -21.40
N GLY A 12 25.23 20.98 -22.11
CA GLY A 12 25.53 21.60 -23.41
C GLY A 12 25.98 20.58 -24.46
N LEU A 13 25.40 19.37 -24.46
CA LEU A 13 25.83 18.29 -25.33
C LEU A 13 25.33 18.49 -26.77
N TYR A 14 26.23 18.23 -27.72
CA TYR A 14 25.92 18.21 -29.15
C TYR A 14 26.60 17.03 -29.83
N ALA A 15 26.16 16.68 -31.05
CA ALA A 15 26.76 15.58 -31.80
C ALA A 15 28.25 15.90 -32.14
N GLY A 16 29.16 15.02 -31.70
CA GLY A 16 30.61 15.21 -31.87
C GLY A 16 31.29 15.91 -30.71
N ALA A 17 30.58 16.21 -29.61
CA ALA A 17 31.23 16.78 -28.42
C ALA A 17 32.22 15.77 -27.81
N GLU A 18 33.41 16.20 -27.54
CA GLU A 18 34.45 15.46 -26.79
C GLU A 18 34.32 15.78 -25.31
N LEU A 19 34.23 14.73 -24.48
CA LEU A 19 34.12 14.86 -23.04
C LEU A 19 35.37 14.30 -22.35
N SER A 20 35.88 15.03 -21.39
CA SER A 20 36.89 14.49 -20.48
C SER A 20 36.32 13.40 -19.58
N ASP A 21 37.18 12.58 -19.00
CA ASP A 21 36.76 11.52 -18.06
C ASP A 21 35.93 12.09 -16.88
N ALA A 22 36.31 13.25 -16.36
CA ALA A 22 35.56 13.92 -15.30
C ALA A 22 34.18 14.38 -15.76
N GLN A 23 34.05 14.92 -16.96
CA GLN A 23 32.77 15.32 -17.53
C GLN A 23 31.90 14.10 -17.84
N MET A 24 32.49 13.00 -18.31
CA MET A 24 31.79 11.74 -18.55
C MET A 24 31.25 11.14 -17.23
N LEU A 25 32.02 11.17 -16.16
CA LEU A 25 31.59 10.72 -14.84
C LEU A 25 30.42 11.57 -14.30
N ALA A 26 30.53 12.88 -14.40
CA ALA A 26 29.48 13.82 -14.00
C ALA A 26 28.19 13.58 -14.82
N LEU A 27 28.31 13.40 -16.12
CA LEU A 27 27.19 13.10 -17.03
C LEU A 27 26.51 11.78 -16.67
N ASN A 28 27.28 10.72 -16.40
CA ASN A 28 26.76 9.43 -15.98
C ASN A 28 25.97 9.52 -14.68
N THR A 29 26.50 10.31 -13.73
CA THR A 29 25.84 10.55 -12.43
C THR A 29 24.53 11.31 -12.62
N ALA A 30 24.53 12.38 -13.41
CA ALA A 30 23.32 13.17 -13.71
C ALA A 30 22.27 12.35 -14.46
N ALA A 31 22.68 11.53 -15.44
CA ALA A 31 21.80 10.65 -16.17
C ALA A 31 21.15 9.60 -15.25
N SER A 32 21.92 9.01 -14.32
CA SER A 32 21.41 8.06 -13.34
C SER A 32 20.37 8.72 -12.40
N LYS A 33 20.65 9.91 -11.89
CA LYS A 33 19.71 10.67 -11.05
C LYS A 33 18.41 11.00 -11.81
N MET A 34 18.52 11.46 -13.04
CA MET A 34 17.34 11.77 -13.86
C MET A 34 16.53 10.50 -14.18
N SER A 35 17.19 9.39 -14.49
CA SER A 35 16.53 8.08 -14.71
C SER A 35 15.69 7.69 -13.49
N ALA A 36 16.30 7.75 -12.29
CA ALA A 36 15.61 7.40 -11.04
C ALA A 36 14.41 8.32 -10.78
N LYS A 37 14.55 9.65 -10.97
CA LYS A 37 13.44 10.61 -10.82
C LYS A 37 12.27 10.30 -11.78
N MET A 38 12.56 10.11 -13.05
CA MET A 38 11.52 9.81 -14.05
C MET A 38 10.83 8.48 -13.80
N ARG A 39 11.56 7.49 -13.26
CA ARG A 39 11.01 6.21 -12.87
C ARG A 39 10.14 6.32 -11.61
N ALA A 40 10.59 7.12 -10.63
CA ALA A 40 9.83 7.42 -9.42
C ALA A 40 8.47 8.04 -9.75
N VAL A 41 8.44 9.06 -10.61
CA VAL A 41 7.19 9.71 -11.09
C VAL A 41 6.22 8.67 -11.66
N ARG A 42 6.70 7.78 -12.54
CA ARG A 42 5.84 6.74 -13.13
C ARG A 42 5.27 5.76 -12.10
N ILE A 43 6.07 5.37 -11.09
CA ILE A 43 5.63 4.46 -10.04
C ILE A 43 4.58 5.13 -9.17
N VAL A 44 4.81 6.36 -8.72
CA VAL A 44 3.88 7.10 -7.86
C VAL A 44 2.58 7.43 -8.58
N ALA A 45 2.65 7.81 -9.86
CA ALA A 45 1.46 8.06 -10.68
C ALA A 45 0.57 6.81 -10.87
N SER A 46 1.12 5.60 -10.79
CA SER A 46 0.40 4.35 -11.02
C SER A 46 -0.05 3.63 -9.76
N SER A 47 0.51 3.94 -8.59
CA SER A 47 0.23 3.21 -7.35
C SER A 47 0.59 4.00 -6.11
N SER A 48 -0.20 3.83 -5.04
CA SER A 48 0.19 4.32 -3.71
C SER A 48 1.37 3.49 -3.20
N VAL A 49 2.47 4.18 -2.87
CA VAL A 49 3.71 3.59 -2.39
C VAL A 49 4.24 4.42 -1.21
N SER A 50 4.91 3.78 -0.25
CA SER A 50 5.67 4.48 0.77
C SER A 50 7.05 4.90 0.24
N LYS A 51 7.73 5.78 0.98
CA LYS A 51 9.13 6.15 0.70
C LYS A 51 10.03 4.92 0.60
N ASN A 52 9.93 4.02 1.57
CA ASN A 52 10.70 2.77 1.59
C ASN A 52 10.32 1.82 0.44
N ASP A 53 9.03 1.69 0.11
CA ASP A 53 8.59 0.84 -0.99
C ASP A 53 9.07 1.40 -2.34
N LEU A 54 9.03 2.73 -2.52
CA LEU A 54 9.51 3.39 -3.73
C LEU A 54 11.02 3.19 -3.91
N GLU A 55 11.82 3.43 -2.87
CA GLU A 55 13.27 3.24 -2.90
C GLU A 55 13.64 1.82 -3.31
N GLN A 56 13.04 0.82 -2.67
CA GLN A 56 13.30 -0.58 -2.99
C GLN A 56 12.87 -0.97 -4.41
N ARG A 57 11.77 -0.41 -4.90
CA ARG A 57 11.34 -0.63 -6.28
C ARG A 57 12.30 -0.01 -7.30
N LEU A 58 12.83 1.17 -7.00
CA LEU A 58 13.82 1.82 -7.85
C LEU A 58 15.11 0.99 -7.92
N ILE A 59 15.62 0.53 -6.79
CA ILE A 59 16.80 -0.34 -6.71
C ILE A 59 16.56 -1.65 -7.46
N HIS A 60 15.40 -2.30 -7.25
CA HIS A 60 15.05 -3.53 -7.96
C HIS A 60 14.96 -3.35 -9.48
N LYS A 61 14.63 -2.13 -9.94
CA LYS A 61 14.60 -1.78 -11.36
C LYS A 61 15.96 -1.34 -11.92
N GLY A 62 17.04 -1.49 -11.14
CA GLY A 62 18.42 -1.26 -11.55
C GLY A 62 18.94 0.14 -11.29
N GLU A 63 18.22 0.99 -10.54
CA GLU A 63 18.77 2.27 -10.11
C GLU A 63 19.77 2.07 -8.97
N THR A 64 20.79 2.93 -8.89
CA THR A 64 21.73 2.87 -7.76
C THR A 64 21.04 3.28 -6.47
N PRO A 65 21.45 2.75 -5.29
CA PRO A 65 20.84 3.14 -4.01
C PRO A 65 20.87 4.65 -3.76
N MET A 66 21.95 5.32 -4.17
CA MET A 66 22.09 6.78 -4.03
C MET A 66 21.08 7.52 -4.91
N ALA A 67 20.96 7.16 -6.19
CA ALA A 67 20.01 7.78 -7.11
C ALA A 67 18.55 7.50 -6.70
N ALA A 68 18.28 6.29 -6.19
CA ALA A 68 16.97 5.91 -5.67
C ALA A 68 16.57 6.77 -4.46
N LYS A 69 17.49 6.93 -3.49
CA LYS A 69 17.25 7.77 -2.32
C LYS A 69 17.04 9.24 -2.70
N GLU A 70 17.89 9.81 -3.54
CA GLU A 70 17.74 11.19 -4.02
C GLU A 70 16.41 11.40 -4.77
N ALA A 71 15.95 10.41 -5.52
CA ALA A 71 14.65 10.48 -6.20
C ALA A 71 13.48 10.44 -5.20
N VAL A 72 13.57 9.64 -4.13
CA VAL A 72 12.57 9.59 -3.04
C VAL A 72 12.54 10.92 -2.27
N ASP A 73 13.69 11.46 -1.91
CA ASP A 73 13.82 12.75 -1.22
C ASP A 73 13.18 13.86 -2.07
N TRP A 74 13.53 13.92 -3.35
CA TRP A 74 12.96 14.88 -4.29
C TRP A 74 11.43 14.77 -4.43
N MET A 75 10.88 13.55 -4.49
CA MET A 75 9.42 13.33 -4.54
C MET A 75 8.74 13.79 -3.24
N SER A 76 9.42 13.62 -2.10
CA SER A 76 8.93 14.09 -0.80
C SER A 76 8.93 15.61 -0.69
N ASP A 77 10.01 16.27 -1.14
CA ASP A 77 10.13 17.73 -1.16
C ASP A 77 9.04 18.38 -2.04
N MET A 78 8.69 17.71 -3.13
CA MET A 78 7.58 18.11 -4.02
C MET A 78 6.19 17.76 -3.46
N GLN A 79 6.10 17.21 -2.25
CA GLN A 79 4.85 16.76 -1.61
C GLN A 79 4.05 15.73 -2.43
N LEU A 80 4.72 15.01 -3.33
CA LEU A 80 4.13 13.96 -4.15
C LEU A 80 4.20 12.58 -3.47
N LEU A 81 4.91 12.48 -2.35
CA LEU A 81 5.13 11.26 -1.59
C LEU A 81 5.09 11.56 -0.08
N ASP A 82 4.05 11.05 0.58
CA ASP A 82 3.81 11.20 2.02
C ASP A 82 3.36 9.87 2.60
N ASP A 83 4.13 9.32 3.54
CA ASP A 83 3.86 8.03 4.16
C ASP A 83 2.64 8.07 5.07
N ARG A 84 2.33 9.21 5.70
CA ARG A 84 1.14 9.39 6.53
C ARG A 84 -0.12 9.32 5.66
N VAL A 85 -0.18 10.12 4.61
CA VAL A 85 -1.31 10.11 3.66
C VAL A 85 -1.45 8.74 3.00
N THR A 86 -0.33 8.10 2.67
CA THR A 86 -0.33 6.75 2.10
C THR A 86 -0.88 5.72 3.08
N ALA A 87 -0.53 5.80 4.38
CA ALA A 87 -1.06 4.94 5.43
C ALA A 87 -2.57 5.07 5.56
N GLU A 88 -3.08 6.29 5.65
CA GLU A 88 -4.51 6.60 5.71
C GLU A 88 -5.26 6.02 4.50
N GLN A 89 -4.75 6.22 3.29
CA GLN A 89 -5.35 5.66 2.06
C GLN A 89 -5.37 4.13 2.04
N ILE A 90 -4.34 3.45 2.59
CA ILE A 90 -4.32 2.00 2.72
C ILE A 90 -5.40 1.53 3.67
N VAL A 91 -5.50 2.17 4.83
CA VAL A 91 -6.49 1.85 5.87
C VAL A 91 -7.91 2.07 5.34
N HIS A 92 -8.20 3.22 4.74
CA HIS A 92 -9.50 3.50 4.12
C HIS A 92 -9.90 2.44 3.08
N ARG A 93 -8.96 1.99 2.26
CA ARG A 93 -9.22 0.90 1.29
C ARG A 93 -9.49 -0.44 1.97
N CYS A 94 -8.86 -0.72 3.10
CA CYS A 94 -9.13 -1.93 3.87
C CYS A 94 -10.53 -1.89 4.49
N ILE A 95 -10.93 -0.75 5.05
CA ILE A 95 -12.26 -0.52 5.60
C ILE A 95 -13.33 -0.70 4.50
N ALA A 96 -13.17 -0.04 3.37
CA ALA A 96 -14.09 -0.11 2.24
C ALA A 96 -14.26 -1.54 1.67
N LYS A 97 -13.27 -2.42 1.86
CA LYS A 97 -13.33 -3.84 1.46
C LYS A 97 -13.86 -4.77 2.55
N GLY A 98 -14.25 -4.24 3.70
CA GLY A 98 -14.69 -5.02 4.85
C GLY A 98 -13.57 -5.93 5.38
N TYR A 99 -12.31 -5.47 5.37
CA TYR A 99 -11.20 -6.20 5.95
C TYR A 99 -11.13 -5.95 7.46
N GLY A 100 -10.65 -6.96 8.20
CA GLY A 100 -10.39 -6.84 9.62
C GLY A 100 -9.08 -6.11 9.90
N LEU A 101 -8.92 -5.66 11.15
CA LEU A 101 -7.75 -4.89 11.62
C LEU A 101 -6.42 -5.61 11.35
N ALA A 102 -6.38 -6.95 11.48
CA ALA A 102 -5.16 -7.72 11.22
C ALA A 102 -4.74 -7.60 9.74
N ARG A 103 -5.68 -7.62 8.79
CA ARG A 103 -5.40 -7.46 7.36
C ARG A 103 -4.98 -6.03 7.02
N ALA A 104 -5.54 -5.02 7.69
CA ALA A 104 -5.11 -3.62 7.54
C ALA A 104 -3.66 -3.44 8.00
N LYS A 105 -3.30 -3.97 9.18
CA LYS A 105 -1.91 -3.97 9.67
C LYS A 105 -0.96 -4.72 8.71
N GLN A 106 -1.39 -5.84 8.17
CA GLN A 106 -0.63 -6.58 7.17
C GLN A 106 -0.40 -5.76 5.90
N ALA A 107 -1.42 -5.04 5.43
CA ALA A 107 -1.32 -4.18 4.24
C ALA A 107 -0.33 -3.01 4.46
N LEU A 108 -0.33 -2.38 5.64
CA LEU A 108 0.65 -1.36 6.02
C LEU A 108 2.07 -1.94 6.02
N PHE A 109 2.26 -3.15 6.57
CA PHE A 109 3.54 -3.83 6.58
C PHE A 109 4.03 -4.17 5.16
N GLU A 110 3.18 -4.77 4.32
CA GLU A 110 3.48 -5.12 2.94
C GLU A 110 3.89 -3.90 2.11
N LYS A 111 3.32 -2.72 2.42
CA LYS A 111 3.64 -1.43 1.81
C LYS A 111 4.80 -0.71 2.48
N ARG A 112 5.47 -1.36 3.45
CA ARG A 112 6.63 -0.82 4.18
C ARG A 112 6.39 0.56 4.79
N ILE A 113 5.15 0.82 5.22
CA ILE A 113 4.83 2.02 5.96
C ILE A 113 5.55 2.01 7.32
N PRO A 114 6.27 3.08 7.70
CA PRO A 114 6.88 3.18 9.02
C PRO A 114 5.85 3.03 10.14
N LYS A 115 6.22 2.32 11.21
CA LYS A 115 5.28 2.00 12.31
C LYS A 115 4.76 3.23 13.04
N GLU A 116 5.49 4.32 13.01
CA GLU A 116 5.11 5.60 13.63
C GLU A 116 3.78 6.15 13.06
N TYR A 117 3.45 5.87 11.79
CA TYR A 117 2.19 6.31 11.17
C TYR A 117 1.03 5.35 11.39
N TRP A 118 1.28 4.14 11.95
CA TRP A 118 0.24 3.13 12.07
C TRP A 118 -0.82 3.47 13.10
N GLN A 119 -0.41 4.04 14.23
CA GLN A 119 -1.32 4.37 15.33
C GLN A 119 -2.35 5.38 14.85
N ASP A 120 -1.90 6.47 14.23
CA ASP A 120 -2.78 7.54 13.72
C ASP A 120 -3.69 7.01 12.61
N ALA A 121 -3.13 6.28 11.64
CA ALA A 121 -3.89 5.75 10.52
C ALA A 121 -4.97 4.72 10.93
N LEU A 122 -4.77 4.01 12.04
CA LEU A 122 -5.69 3.00 12.56
C LEU A 122 -6.58 3.51 13.71
N ALA A 123 -6.43 4.78 14.15
CA ALA A 123 -7.13 5.31 15.31
C ALA A 123 -8.66 5.20 15.17
N ASP A 124 -9.17 5.52 14.00
CA ASP A 124 -10.59 5.51 13.69
C ASP A 124 -11.03 4.23 12.94
N TYR A 125 -10.30 3.10 13.13
CA TYR A 125 -10.70 1.85 12.51
C TYR A 125 -12.03 1.40 13.09
N PRO A 126 -13.08 1.20 12.26
CA PRO A 126 -14.43 0.92 12.75
C PRO A 126 -14.48 -0.39 13.52
N ASP A 127 -15.49 -0.53 14.39
CA ASP A 127 -15.80 -1.84 14.98
C ASP A 127 -16.06 -2.82 13.83
N GLN A 128 -15.51 -4.01 13.98
CA GLN A 128 -15.54 -5.02 12.92
C GLN A 128 -16.82 -5.82 12.93
N GLU A 129 -17.66 -5.66 13.95
CA GLU A 129 -18.88 -6.42 14.14
C GLU A 129 -19.85 -6.24 12.97
N ASP A 130 -20.12 -5.00 12.57
CA ASP A 130 -21.01 -4.70 11.44
C ASP A 130 -20.54 -5.34 10.13
N ALA A 131 -19.24 -5.25 9.84
CA ALA A 131 -18.66 -5.84 8.63
C ALA A 131 -18.75 -7.38 8.64
N ILE A 132 -18.61 -8.00 9.82
CA ILE A 132 -18.75 -9.44 10.00
C ILE A 132 -20.21 -9.84 9.82
N VAL A 133 -21.16 -9.15 10.49
CA VAL A 133 -22.60 -9.40 10.39
C VAL A 133 -23.08 -9.27 8.94
N GLN A 134 -22.69 -8.21 8.24
CA GLN A 134 -23.02 -8.05 6.83
C GLN A 134 -22.50 -9.21 5.98
N TYR A 135 -21.29 -9.66 6.23
CA TYR A 135 -20.70 -10.79 5.51
C TYR A 135 -21.45 -12.10 5.81
N LEU A 136 -21.74 -12.39 7.09
CA LEU A 136 -22.49 -13.57 7.51
C LEU A 136 -23.91 -13.57 6.94
N THR A 137 -24.60 -12.44 6.95
CA THR A 137 -25.94 -12.27 6.38
C THR A 137 -25.96 -12.56 4.88
N ALA A 138 -24.97 -12.05 4.14
CA ALA A 138 -24.85 -12.31 2.71
C ALA A 138 -24.57 -13.80 2.39
N HIS A 139 -24.00 -14.55 3.35
CA HIS A 139 -23.69 -15.98 3.22
C HIS A 139 -24.59 -16.87 4.08
N ARG A 140 -25.78 -16.38 4.45
CA ARG A 140 -26.69 -17.09 5.38
C ARG A 140 -27.00 -18.51 4.94
N HIS A 141 -27.13 -18.78 3.64
CA HIS A 141 -27.36 -20.12 3.10
C HIS A 141 -26.23 -21.09 3.45
N ASP A 142 -24.98 -20.62 3.44
CA ASP A 142 -23.83 -21.46 3.76
C ASP A 142 -23.76 -21.80 5.25
N LEU A 143 -24.39 -20.99 6.12
CA LEU A 143 -24.34 -21.18 7.59
C LEU A 143 -25.20 -22.35 8.05
N ALA A 144 -26.17 -22.79 7.26
CA ALA A 144 -27.05 -23.93 7.57
C ALA A 144 -26.30 -25.29 7.55
N GLU A 145 -25.19 -25.37 6.82
CA GLU A 145 -24.38 -26.57 6.73
C GLU A 145 -23.04 -26.40 7.46
N SER A 146 -22.64 -27.40 8.27
CA SER A 146 -21.35 -27.36 9.01
C SER A 146 -20.14 -27.07 8.11
N ARG A 147 -20.14 -27.61 6.88
CA ARG A 147 -19.05 -27.38 5.91
C ARG A 147 -19.08 -25.97 5.32
N GLY A 148 -20.26 -25.42 5.12
CA GLY A 148 -20.47 -24.04 4.66
C GLY A 148 -20.07 -23.04 5.74
N MET A 149 -20.54 -23.26 6.98
CA MET A 149 -20.16 -22.44 8.14
C MET A 149 -18.63 -22.37 8.31
N LYS A 150 -17.93 -23.51 8.25
CA LYS A 150 -16.47 -23.54 8.36
C LYS A 150 -15.82 -22.71 7.26
N ARG A 151 -16.24 -22.83 5.99
CA ARG A 151 -15.72 -22.04 4.86
C ARG A 151 -15.94 -20.54 5.06
N THR A 152 -17.09 -20.14 5.58
CA THR A 152 -17.45 -18.74 5.85
C THR A 152 -16.57 -18.16 6.96
N ILE A 153 -16.36 -18.90 8.05
CA ILE A 153 -15.46 -18.52 9.14
C ILE A 153 -14.01 -18.38 8.63
N ASP A 154 -13.53 -19.38 7.87
CA ASP A 154 -12.18 -19.34 7.29
C ASP A 154 -11.99 -18.14 6.34
N ALA A 155 -13.03 -17.75 5.61
CA ALA A 155 -13.01 -16.57 4.75
C ALA A 155 -12.88 -15.26 5.56
N LEU A 156 -13.62 -15.13 6.66
CA LEU A 156 -13.53 -13.99 7.57
C LEU A 156 -12.15 -13.90 8.25
N ILE A 157 -11.58 -15.05 8.66
CA ILE A 157 -10.23 -15.10 9.20
C ILE A 157 -9.21 -14.63 8.15
N ARG A 158 -9.31 -15.09 6.88
CA ARG A 158 -8.46 -14.60 5.78
C ARG A 158 -8.65 -13.12 5.49
N LYS A 159 -9.84 -12.58 5.72
CA LYS A 159 -10.10 -11.13 5.66
C LYS A 159 -9.48 -10.35 6.84
N GLY A 160 -8.96 -11.04 7.85
CA GLY A 160 -8.26 -10.44 8.99
C GLY A 160 -9.15 -10.12 10.18
N HIS A 161 -10.34 -10.71 10.27
CA HIS A 161 -11.18 -10.64 11.45
C HIS A 161 -10.71 -11.65 12.51
N SER A 162 -10.84 -11.31 13.79
CA SER A 162 -10.49 -12.22 14.88
C SER A 162 -11.59 -13.29 15.05
N TYR A 163 -11.19 -14.50 15.45
CA TYR A 163 -12.13 -15.55 15.76
C TYR A 163 -13.12 -15.14 16.88
N HIS A 164 -12.65 -14.37 17.85
CA HIS A 164 -13.48 -13.83 18.92
C HIS A 164 -14.61 -12.95 18.38
N ASN A 165 -14.29 -12.00 17.51
CA ASN A 165 -15.32 -11.11 16.92
C ASN A 165 -16.29 -11.89 16.00
N ILE A 166 -15.78 -12.88 15.26
CA ILE A 166 -16.64 -13.74 14.41
C ILE A 166 -17.63 -14.52 15.28
N ARG A 167 -17.16 -15.09 16.39
CA ARG A 167 -18.01 -15.84 17.31
C ARG A 167 -19.08 -14.95 17.94
N ARG A 168 -18.70 -13.76 18.38
CA ARG A 168 -19.63 -12.76 18.96
C ARG A 168 -20.73 -12.38 17.95
N ALA A 169 -20.36 -12.13 16.70
CA ALA A 169 -21.32 -11.81 15.66
C ALA A 169 -22.29 -12.98 15.35
N LEU A 170 -21.80 -14.23 15.38
CA LEU A 170 -22.65 -15.42 15.21
C LEU A 170 -23.61 -15.60 16.38
N GLU A 171 -23.17 -15.38 17.63
CA GLU A 171 -24.01 -15.44 18.82
C GLU A 171 -25.10 -14.36 18.77
N GLN A 172 -24.78 -13.14 18.36
CA GLN A 172 -25.75 -12.05 18.21
C GLN A 172 -26.81 -12.37 17.14
N MET A 173 -26.39 -12.87 15.97
CA MET A 173 -27.31 -13.27 14.91
C MET A 173 -28.25 -14.41 15.32
N ALA A 174 -27.85 -15.31 16.21
CA ALA A 174 -28.68 -16.37 16.74
C ALA A 174 -29.72 -15.81 17.71
N LEU A 175 -29.37 -14.88 18.58
CA LEU A 175 -30.30 -14.19 19.50
C LEU A 175 -31.34 -13.37 18.71
N ASP A 176 -30.92 -12.61 17.70
CA ASP A 176 -31.88 -11.86 16.84
C ASP A 176 -32.85 -12.76 16.08
N ALA A 177 -32.42 -13.98 15.75
CA ALA A 177 -33.32 -14.97 15.09
C ALA A 177 -34.33 -15.60 16.06
N ASP A 178 -33.96 -15.83 17.30
CA ASP A 178 -34.86 -16.37 18.34
C ASP A 178 -35.89 -15.31 18.74
N ASP A 179 -35.53 -14.04 18.88
CA ASP A 179 -36.47 -12.94 19.18
C ASP A 179 -37.53 -12.75 18.09
N LEU A 180 -37.21 -13.03 16.82
CA LEU A 180 -38.14 -12.94 15.68
C LEU A 180 -39.10 -14.16 15.58
N LEU A 181 -38.88 -15.22 16.34
CA LEU A 181 -39.71 -16.41 16.38
C LEU A 181 -40.69 -16.43 17.56
N GLU A 182 -40.55 -15.50 18.52
CA GLU A 182 -41.41 -15.37 19.68
C GLU A 182 -42.57 -14.36 19.48
N ASP A 183 -42.59 -13.59 18.37
CA ASP A 183 -43.67 -12.69 17.95
C ASP A 183 -44.60 -13.36 16.90
#